data_e1511d19a7e89f45ff29a05292581ef8
#
_entry.id   e1511d19a7e89f45ff29a05292581ef8
#
_cell.length_a   1.000
_cell.length_b   1.000
_cell.length_c   1.000
_cell.angle_alpha   90.00
_cell.angle_beta   90.00
_cell.angle_gamma   90.00
#
_symmetry.space_group_name_H-M   'P 1'
#
loop_
_entity.id
_entity.type
_entity.pdbx_description
1 polymer ?
#
loop_
_entity_poly.entity_id
_entity_poly.type
_entity_poly.pdbx_seq_one_letter_code
_entity_poly.pdbx_strand_id
1 'polypeptide(L)'
;MDSLLRIFPQKRRDFWKETAEKGQEVCEIRLRVDRPVVVETKRRELFLNHRGQWQENPCGAYSVEEAEIRELIAYLCQDSLYAYADEIRQGFLTVEGGHRIGLCGQAVLENESRLRTLKNISFVNIRVSHEVKGAADKILPQLYRGGRFQNTLIVSPPGFGKTTLLRDLIRQLSDGNAYGPGLRVGVVDERSELAGAYRGRPQNDLGMRTDVLDACPKALGMLLLLRSMSPQVIAVDELGEDADIRALHKAAACGCRLLATIHGTNEKDAARRLGIHEIYRMFDRIVILKGRGLMECRCLEGD
;
A
#
# COMPACT_ATOMS: atom_id res chain seq x y z
N MET A 1 15.55 0.44 -9.03
CA MET A 1 16.28 -0.57 -9.83
C MET A 1 16.84 -1.67 -8.95
N ASP A 2 17.58 -1.33 -7.93
CA ASP A 2 18.27 -2.30 -7.06
C ASP A 2 17.33 -3.16 -6.19
N SER A 3 16.19 -2.61 -5.71
CA SER A 3 15.25 -3.35 -4.85
C SER A 3 14.57 -4.54 -5.55
N LEU A 4 14.24 -4.41 -6.85
CA LEU A 4 13.60 -5.50 -7.59
C LEU A 4 14.57 -6.69 -7.79
N LEU A 5 15.86 -6.42 -8.05
CA LEU A 5 16.88 -7.47 -8.12
C LEU A 5 17.10 -8.19 -6.79
N ARG A 6 16.92 -7.48 -5.66
CA ARG A 6 17.11 -8.06 -4.33
C ARG A 6 16.02 -9.06 -3.94
N ILE A 7 14.90 -9.11 -4.66
CA ILE A 7 13.89 -10.16 -4.49
C ILE A 7 14.48 -11.53 -4.83
N PHE A 8 15.42 -11.59 -5.77
CA PHE A 8 15.96 -12.84 -6.29
C PHE A 8 17.31 -13.21 -5.65
N PRO A 9 17.57 -14.51 -5.41
CA PRO A 9 18.86 -14.99 -4.97
C PRO A 9 20.00 -14.51 -5.87
N GLN A 10 21.17 -14.24 -5.29
CA GLN A 10 22.29 -13.63 -6.01
C GLN A 10 22.65 -14.35 -7.31
N LYS A 11 22.64 -15.69 -7.29
CA LYS A 11 22.96 -16.52 -8.47
C LYS A 11 21.93 -16.42 -9.61
N ARG A 12 20.74 -15.87 -9.35
CA ARG A 12 19.67 -15.70 -10.34
C ARG A 12 19.55 -14.27 -10.87
N ARG A 13 20.28 -13.31 -10.31
CA ARG A 13 20.13 -11.88 -10.62
C ARG A 13 20.46 -11.53 -12.06
N ASP A 14 21.39 -12.25 -12.68
CA ASP A 14 21.74 -12.02 -14.10
C ASP A 14 20.55 -12.31 -15.01
N PHE A 15 19.76 -13.35 -14.72
CA PHE A 15 18.52 -13.65 -15.43
C PHE A 15 17.48 -12.54 -15.31
N TRP A 16 17.39 -11.88 -14.16
CA TRP A 16 16.39 -10.83 -13.86
C TRP A 16 16.85 -9.41 -14.17
N LYS A 17 18.06 -9.25 -14.70
CA LYS A 17 18.69 -7.94 -14.90
C LYS A 17 17.87 -7.03 -15.82
N GLU A 18 17.47 -7.50 -16.99
CA GLU A 18 16.67 -6.71 -17.95
C GLU A 18 15.31 -6.29 -17.33
N THR A 19 14.65 -7.20 -16.62
CA THR A 19 13.37 -6.93 -15.96
C THR A 19 13.54 -5.87 -14.86
N ALA A 20 14.64 -5.90 -14.12
CA ALA A 20 14.91 -4.90 -13.08
C ALA A 20 15.29 -3.54 -13.68
N GLU A 21 16.05 -3.51 -14.78
CA GLU A 21 16.38 -2.28 -15.52
C GLU A 21 15.12 -1.57 -16.03
N LYS A 22 14.12 -2.35 -16.43
CA LYS A 22 12.80 -1.87 -16.87
C LYS A 22 11.76 -1.83 -15.75
N GLY A 23 12.19 -1.91 -14.49
CA GLY A 23 11.33 -2.04 -13.31
C GLY A 23 10.20 -1.02 -13.22
N GLN A 24 10.38 0.21 -13.74
CA GLN A 24 9.34 1.24 -13.76
C GLN A 24 8.14 0.92 -14.66
N GLU A 25 8.31 0.00 -15.61
CA GLU A 25 7.25 -0.47 -16.48
C GLU A 25 6.54 -1.70 -15.92
N VAL A 26 7.22 -2.48 -15.07
CA VAL A 26 6.74 -3.76 -14.52
C VAL A 26 5.70 -3.51 -13.45
N CYS A 27 4.52 -4.11 -13.59
CA CYS A 27 3.48 -4.11 -12.57
C CYS A 27 3.54 -5.38 -11.72
N GLU A 28 3.62 -6.54 -12.38
CA GLU A 28 3.65 -7.85 -11.73
C GLU A 28 4.60 -8.80 -12.46
N ILE A 29 5.18 -9.74 -11.71
CA ILE A 29 5.93 -10.88 -12.24
C ILE A 29 5.27 -12.13 -11.67
N ARG A 30 4.81 -13.03 -12.56
CA ARG A 30 4.11 -14.26 -12.17
C ARG A 30 4.96 -15.47 -12.45
N LEU A 31 5.26 -16.20 -11.40
CA LEU A 31 5.99 -17.46 -11.42
C LEU A 31 5.01 -18.59 -11.08
N ARG A 32 4.98 -19.62 -11.93
CA ARG A 32 4.14 -20.81 -11.77
C ARG A 32 4.94 -22.03 -12.18
N VAL A 33 4.95 -23.05 -11.35
CA VAL A 33 5.69 -24.30 -11.65
C VAL A 33 5.24 -24.85 -13.01
N ASP A 34 6.21 -25.25 -13.83
CA ASP A 34 6.04 -25.80 -15.18
C ASP A 34 5.29 -24.88 -16.15
N ARG A 35 5.34 -23.57 -15.92
CA ARG A 35 4.72 -22.54 -16.79
C ARG A 35 5.71 -21.44 -17.12
N PRO A 36 5.52 -20.77 -18.27
CA PRO A 36 6.31 -19.62 -18.62
C PRO A 36 6.25 -18.51 -17.56
N VAL A 37 7.39 -17.85 -17.35
CA VAL A 37 7.44 -16.61 -16.58
C VAL A 37 6.65 -15.54 -17.32
N VAL A 38 5.73 -14.88 -16.61
CA VAL A 38 4.93 -13.78 -17.12
C VAL A 38 5.33 -12.48 -16.44
N VAL A 39 5.59 -11.45 -17.23
CA VAL A 39 5.83 -10.07 -16.77
C VAL A 39 4.69 -9.20 -17.25
N GLU A 40 3.86 -8.73 -16.31
CA GLU A 40 2.80 -7.78 -16.61
C GLU A 40 3.35 -6.34 -16.51
N THR A 41 3.19 -5.60 -17.59
CA THR A 41 3.54 -4.18 -17.65
C THR A 41 2.29 -3.31 -17.67
N LYS A 42 2.47 -1.99 -17.56
CA LYS A 42 1.36 -1.02 -17.69
C LYS A 42 0.63 -1.10 -19.04
N ARG A 43 1.24 -1.71 -20.06
CA ARG A 43 0.74 -1.72 -21.43
C ARG A 43 0.36 -3.11 -21.93
N ARG A 44 1.12 -4.15 -21.54
CA ARG A 44 0.99 -5.50 -22.11
C ARG A 44 1.60 -6.56 -21.20
N GLU A 45 1.20 -7.80 -21.43
CA GLU A 45 1.84 -8.99 -20.89
C GLU A 45 3.03 -9.40 -21.78
N LEU A 46 4.11 -9.82 -21.14
CA LEU A 46 5.34 -10.28 -21.78
C LEU A 46 5.82 -11.56 -21.12
N PHE A 47 6.66 -12.31 -21.82
CA PHE A 47 7.30 -13.53 -21.36
C PHE A 47 8.80 -13.36 -21.30
N LEU A 48 9.51 -14.21 -20.57
CA LEU A 48 10.97 -14.23 -20.55
C LEU A 48 11.49 -15.43 -21.35
N ASN A 49 12.52 -15.23 -22.17
CA ASN A 49 13.26 -16.32 -22.78
C ASN A 49 14.28 -16.92 -21.78
N HIS A 50 15.01 -17.96 -22.18
CA HIS A 50 16.02 -18.63 -21.33
C HIS A 50 17.22 -17.75 -20.92
N ARG A 51 17.35 -16.55 -21.50
CA ARG A 51 18.36 -15.53 -21.13
C ARG A 51 17.79 -14.42 -20.27
N GLY A 52 16.50 -14.50 -19.84
CA GLY A 52 15.81 -13.48 -19.09
C GLY A 52 15.40 -12.24 -19.91
N GLN A 53 15.45 -12.32 -21.24
CA GLN A 53 15.06 -11.24 -22.13
C GLN A 53 13.56 -11.27 -22.42
N TRP A 54 12.98 -10.11 -22.59
CA TRP A 54 11.55 -9.94 -22.84
C TRP A 54 11.15 -10.38 -24.26
N GLN A 55 10.08 -11.16 -24.38
CA GLN A 55 9.45 -11.57 -25.64
C GLN A 55 7.93 -11.52 -25.55
N GLU A 56 7.25 -11.35 -26.68
CA GLU A 56 5.78 -11.28 -26.74
C GLU A 56 5.14 -12.67 -26.88
N ASN A 57 5.84 -13.61 -27.50
CA ASN A 57 5.32 -14.95 -27.75
C ASN A 57 5.69 -15.88 -26.59
N PRO A 58 4.73 -16.66 -26.03
CA PRO A 58 5.03 -17.68 -25.02
C PRO A 58 5.81 -18.88 -25.57
N CYS A 59 5.87 -19.07 -26.88
CA CYS A 59 6.60 -20.19 -27.48
C CYS A 59 8.10 -20.05 -27.20
N GLY A 60 8.72 -21.11 -26.62
CA GLY A 60 10.12 -21.09 -26.21
C GLY A 60 10.43 -20.19 -25.01
N ALA A 61 9.42 -19.72 -24.32
CA ALA A 61 9.61 -18.96 -23.08
C ALA A 61 10.14 -19.85 -21.95
N TYR A 62 10.88 -19.24 -21.04
CA TYR A 62 11.43 -19.91 -19.87
C TYR A 62 10.34 -20.34 -18.92
N SER A 63 10.27 -21.62 -18.62
CA SER A 63 9.36 -22.22 -17.64
C SER A 63 10.05 -22.39 -16.29
N VAL A 64 9.32 -22.04 -15.22
CA VAL A 64 9.84 -22.05 -13.85
C VAL A 64 9.82 -23.47 -13.30
N GLU A 65 10.92 -23.91 -12.73
CA GLU A 65 11.01 -25.19 -12.03
C GLU A 65 10.55 -25.08 -10.56
N GLU A 66 10.03 -26.18 -10.00
CA GLU A 66 9.62 -26.23 -8.59
C GLU A 66 10.77 -25.88 -7.64
N ALA A 67 11.99 -26.32 -7.95
CA ALA A 67 13.18 -26.04 -7.16
C ALA A 67 13.48 -24.52 -7.09
N GLU A 68 13.20 -23.78 -8.15
CA GLU A 68 13.41 -22.33 -8.21
C GLU A 68 12.43 -21.56 -7.32
N ILE A 69 11.15 -21.96 -7.33
CA ILE A 69 10.15 -21.37 -6.43
C ILE A 69 10.52 -21.67 -4.98
N ARG A 70 10.91 -22.88 -4.68
CA ARG A 70 11.35 -23.27 -3.33
C ARG A 70 12.55 -22.48 -2.87
N GLU A 71 13.56 -22.31 -3.72
CA GLU A 71 14.75 -21.50 -3.46
C GLU A 71 14.39 -20.03 -3.24
N LEU A 72 13.54 -19.46 -4.09
CA LEU A 72 13.08 -18.08 -3.95
C LEU A 72 12.39 -17.84 -2.60
N ILE A 73 11.49 -18.74 -2.20
CA ILE A 73 10.77 -18.62 -0.93
C ILE A 73 11.73 -18.76 0.26
N ALA A 74 12.64 -19.74 0.23
CA ALA A 74 13.65 -19.90 1.27
C ALA A 74 14.50 -18.63 1.40
N TYR A 75 14.96 -18.09 0.29
CA TYR A 75 15.71 -16.84 0.26
C TYR A 75 14.93 -15.65 0.83
N LEU A 76 13.66 -15.45 0.43
CA LEU A 76 12.81 -14.36 0.92
C LEU A 76 12.52 -14.46 2.41
N CYS A 77 12.32 -15.68 2.90
CA CYS A 77 12.08 -15.97 4.32
C CYS A 77 13.39 -16.15 5.12
N GLN A 78 14.58 -15.91 4.52
CA GLN A 78 15.88 -16.06 5.16
C GLN A 78 16.03 -17.44 5.83
N ASP A 79 15.64 -18.48 5.11
CA ASP A 79 15.63 -19.88 5.55
C ASP A 79 14.77 -20.16 6.80
N SER A 80 13.94 -19.19 7.24
CA SER A 80 13.06 -19.33 8.39
C SER A 80 11.59 -19.03 8.03
N LEU A 81 10.89 -20.00 7.45
CA LEU A 81 9.45 -19.89 7.17
C LEU A 81 8.61 -19.59 8.44
N TYR A 82 9.11 -20.00 9.59
CA TYR A 82 8.42 -19.79 10.87
C TYR A 82 8.37 -18.31 11.26
N ALA A 83 9.44 -17.56 10.96
CA ALA A 83 9.49 -16.12 11.25
C ALA A 83 8.48 -15.30 10.42
N TYR A 84 8.02 -15.86 9.30
CA TYR A 84 7.05 -15.25 8.37
C TYR A 84 5.69 -15.95 8.39
N ALA A 85 5.39 -16.70 9.46
CA ALA A 85 4.17 -17.51 9.54
C ALA A 85 2.89 -16.66 9.49
N ASP A 86 2.91 -15.43 10.00
CA ASP A 86 1.75 -14.54 10.00
C ASP A 86 1.49 -13.99 8.60
N GLU A 87 2.53 -13.56 7.89
CA GLU A 87 2.46 -13.09 6.51
C GLU A 87 2.04 -14.23 5.56
N ILE A 88 2.59 -15.42 5.73
CA ILE A 88 2.20 -16.60 4.94
C ILE A 88 0.73 -16.94 5.17
N ARG A 89 0.22 -16.79 6.38
CA ARG A 89 -1.23 -16.93 6.66
C ARG A 89 -2.08 -15.90 5.96
N GLN A 90 -1.56 -14.71 5.75
CA GLN A 90 -2.22 -13.66 4.96
C GLN A 90 -2.08 -13.88 3.45
N GLY A 91 -1.27 -14.86 3.02
CA GLY A 91 -1.05 -15.22 1.62
C GLY A 91 -0.03 -14.35 0.89
N PHE A 92 0.73 -13.50 1.59
CA PHE A 92 1.76 -12.66 0.96
C PHE A 92 2.88 -12.29 1.94
N LEU A 93 4.02 -11.91 1.37
CA LEU A 93 5.16 -11.31 2.07
C LEU A 93 5.37 -9.90 1.56
N THR A 94 5.75 -8.95 2.43
CA THR A 94 6.32 -7.67 2.01
C THR A 94 7.83 -7.75 2.11
N VAL A 95 8.54 -7.29 1.08
CA VAL A 95 10.00 -7.37 0.99
C VAL A 95 10.62 -5.99 0.82
N GLU A 96 11.95 -5.93 0.92
CA GLU A 96 12.71 -4.69 0.71
C GLU A 96 12.30 -4.00 -0.60
N GLY A 97 12.08 -2.67 -0.56
CA GLY A 97 11.51 -1.88 -1.65
C GLY A 97 9.98 -1.82 -1.67
N GLY A 98 9.30 -2.40 -0.66
CA GLY A 98 7.84 -2.37 -0.53
C GLY A 98 7.12 -3.26 -1.55
N HIS A 99 7.85 -4.15 -2.21
CA HIS A 99 7.25 -5.11 -3.15
C HIS A 99 6.46 -6.16 -2.37
N ARG A 100 5.33 -6.60 -2.95
CA ARG A 100 4.44 -7.57 -2.32
C ARG A 100 4.49 -8.89 -3.08
N ILE A 101 4.81 -9.96 -2.37
CA ILE A 101 4.97 -11.30 -2.93
C ILE A 101 3.77 -12.15 -2.51
N GLY A 102 2.79 -12.30 -3.41
CA GLY A 102 1.66 -13.21 -3.20
C GLY A 102 2.10 -14.67 -3.33
N LEU A 103 1.61 -15.51 -2.44
CA LEU A 103 1.95 -16.94 -2.38
C LEU A 103 0.68 -17.78 -2.53
N CYS A 104 0.75 -18.81 -3.38
CA CYS A 104 -0.33 -19.78 -3.53
C CYS A 104 0.23 -21.21 -3.61
N GLY A 105 -0.47 -22.12 -2.97
CA GLY A 105 -0.10 -23.53 -2.93
C GLY A 105 -1.16 -24.35 -2.19
N GLN A 106 -0.78 -25.40 -1.53
CA GLN A 106 -1.68 -26.23 -0.76
C GLN A 106 -1.99 -25.59 0.60
N ALA A 107 -3.26 -25.27 0.84
CA ALA A 107 -3.71 -24.76 2.13
C ALA A 107 -3.71 -25.83 3.21
N VAL A 108 -3.22 -25.48 4.39
CA VAL A 108 -3.34 -26.27 5.63
C VAL A 108 -4.19 -25.48 6.59
N LEU A 109 -5.37 -25.96 6.90
CA LEU A 109 -6.32 -25.28 7.76
C LEU A 109 -6.11 -25.66 9.24
N GLU A 110 -6.32 -24.71 10.12
CA GLU A 110 -6.43 -24.91 11.57
C GLU A 110 -7.85 -25.34 11.95
N ASN A 111 -8.84 -24.73 11.25
CA ASN A 111 -10.25 -25.04 11.29
C ASN A 111 -10.90 -24.64 9.95
N GLU A 112 -12.22 -24.83 9.78
CA GLU A 112 -12.92 -24.57 8.51
C GLU A 112 -12.75 -23.15 7.93
N SER A 113 -12.42 -22.16 8.75
CA SER A 113 -12.34 -20.76 8.35
C SER A 113 -10.95 -20.13 8.52
N ARG A 114 -9.98 -20.84 9.14
CA ARG A 114 -8.68 -20.27 9.46
C ARG A 114 -7.54 -21.05 8.83
N LEU A 115 -6.77 -20.34 8.00
CA LEU A 115 -5.53 -20.86 7.42
C LEU A 115 -4.45 -20.96 8.51
N ARG A 116 -3.87 -22.16 8.67
CA ARG A 116 -2.71 -22.39 9.53
C ARG A 116 -1.42 -22.03 8.79
N THR A 117 -1.27 -22.51 7.56
CA THR A 117 -0.10 -22.24 6.70
C THR A 117 -0.36 -22.68 5.27
N LEU A 118 0.58 -22.35 4.37
CA LEU A 118 0.65 -22.89 3.01
C LEU A 118 1.77 -23.93 2.91
N LYS A 119 1.53 -25.00 2.18
CA LYS A 119 2.53 -26.01 1.79
C LYS A 119 2.59 -26.11 0.27
N ASN A 120 3.67 -26.70 -0.25
CA ASN A 120 3.82 -26.94 -1.68
C ASN A 120 3.48 -25.70 -2.50
N ILE A 121 4.10 -24.57 -2.15
CA ILE A 121 3.88 -23.30 -2.84
C ILE A 121 4.37 -23.44 -4.27
N SER A 122 3.45 -23.33 -5.23
CA SER A 122 3.69 -23.56 -6.65
C SER A 122 3.43 -22.30 -7.49
N PHE A 123 2.90 -21.24 -6.87
CA PHE A 123 2.55 -19.98 -7.52
C PHE A 123 3.06 -18.83 -6.68
N VAL A 124 3.78 -17.92 -7.34
CA VAL A 124 4.29 -16.69 -6.74
C VAL A 124 3.92 -15.52 -7.64
N ASN A 125 3.34 -14.47 -7.06
CA ASN A 125 3.04 -13.22 -7.75
C ASN A 125 3.79 -12.06 -7.11
N ILE A 126 4.81 -11.55 -7.79
CA ILE A 126 5.59 -10.40 -7.35
C ILE A 126 4.91 -9.13 -7.86
N ARG A 127 4.26 -8.38 -6.98
CA ARG A 127 3.68 -7.07 -7.30
C ARG A 127 4.72 -5.99 -7.02
N VAL A 128 5.11 -5.29 -8.08
CA VAL A 128 6.16 -4.27 -7.99
C VAL A 128 5.58 -2.98 -7.44
N SER A 129 6.13 -2.51 -6.32
CA SER A 129 5.74 -1.23 -5.75
C SER A 129 6.31 -0.09 -6.58
N HIS A 130 5.47 0.91 -6.87
CA HIS A 130 5.87 2.13 -7.53
C HIS A 130 5.52 3.32 -6.65
N GLU A 131 6.50 4.17 -6.43
CA GLU A 131 6.28 5.44 -5.77
C GLU A 131 5.94 6.52 -6.82
N VAL A 132 4.90 7.29 -6.54
CA VAL A 132 4.48 8.41 -7.39
C VAL A 132 4.47 9.67 -6.53
N LYS A 133 5.51 10.51 -6.68
CA LYS A 133 5.59 11.83 -6.05
C LYS A 133 4.83 12.86 -6.87
N GLY A 134 4.23 13.84 -6.19
CA GLY A 134 3.46 14.92 -6.83
C GLY A 134 2.01 14.53 -7.17
N ALA A 135 1.55 13.35 -6.75
CA ALA A 135 0.15 12.94 -6.95
C ALA A 135 -0.85 13.92 -6.29
N ALA A 136 -0.42 14.57 -5.21
CA ALA A 136 -1.23 15.51 -4.43
C ALA A 136 -1.09 16.97 -4.86
N ASP A 137 -0.16 17.35 -5.72
CA ASP A 137 0.19 18.74 -6.00
C ASP A 137 -1.00 19.59 -6.42
N LYS A 138 -1.89 19.06 -7.25
CA LYS A 138 -3.07 19.78 -7.76
C LYS A 138 -4.13 20.05 -6.70
N ILE A 139 -4.23 19.17 -5.69
CA ILE A 139 -5.28 19.25 -4.67
C ILE A 139 -4.80 19.96 -3.40
N LEU A 140 -3.51 19.90 -3.13
CA LEU A 140 -2.89 20.37 -1.91
C LEU A 140 -3.27 21.81 -1.52
N PRO A 141 -3.29 22.80 -2.45
CA PRO A 141 -3.70 24.18 -2.11
C PRO A 141 -5.09 24.27 -1.50
N GLN A 142 -6.01 23.42 -1.95
CA GLN A 142 -7.41 23.41 -1.52
C GLN A 142 -7.60 22.78 -0.14
N LEU A 143 -6.59 22.06 0.36
CA LEU A 143 -6.61 21.39 1.66
C LEU A 143 -6.09 22.27 2.80
N TYR A 144 -5.69 23.52 2.49
CA TYR A 144 -5.23 24.50 3.48
C TYR A 144 -6.15 25.70 3.58
N ARG A 145 -6.29 26.23 4.81
CA ARG A 145 -6.96 27.49 5.09
C ARG A 145 -6.16 28.26 6.13
N GLY A 146 -5.72 29.48 5.80
CA GLY A 146 -4.90 30.28 6.71
C GLY A 146 -3.61 29.61 7.17
N GLY A 147 -2.92 28.87 6.29
CA GLY A 147 -1.69 28.14 6.60
C GLY A 147 -1.89 26.87 7.44
N ARG A 148 -3.13 26.43 7.64
CA ARG A 148 -3.46 25.24 8.44
C ARG A 148 -4.10 24.17 7.56
N PHE A 149 -3.58 22.95 7.64
CA PHE A 149 -4.19 21.79 7.00
C PHE A 149 -5.60 21.54 7.56
N GLN A 150 -6.54 21.24 6.69
CA GLN A 150 -7.94 20.98 7.03
C GLN A 150 -8.20 19.47 7.11
N ASN A 151 -9.08 19.05 8.01
CA ASN A 151 -9.49 17.65 8.11
C ASN A 151 -10.05 17.19 6.77
N THR A 152 -9.46 16.16 6.19
CA THR A 152 -9.72 15.77 4.81
C THR A 152 -10.16 14.31 4.70
N LEU A 153 -11.29 14.07 4.04
CA LEU A 153 -11.76 12.76 3.65
C LEU A 153 -11.57 12.56 2.14
N ILE A 154 -10.89 11.47 1.76
CA ILE A 154 -10.71 11.09 0.35
C ILE A 154 -11.70 9.97 0.02
N VAL A 155 -12.56 10.20 -0.97
CA VAL A 155 -13.52 9.22 -1.48
C VAL A 155 -13.06 8.73 -2.84
N SER A 156 -12.96 7.42 -3.03
CA SER A 156 -12.44 6.85 -4.27
C SER A 156 -12.97 5.45 -4.53
N PRO A 157 -13.34 5.12 -5.78
CA PRO A 157 -13.47 3.75 -6.20
C PRO A 157 -12.14 2.99 -6.11
N PRO A 158 -12.15 1.65 -6.07
CA PRO A 158 -10.94 0.84 -6.18
C PRO A 158 -10.15 1.14 -7.46
N GLY A 159 -8.82 1.14 -7.39
CA GLY A 159 -7.93 1.29 -8.55
C GLY A 159 -7.74 2.72 -9.08
N PHE A 160 -8.38 3.73 -8.50
CA PHE A 160 -8.28 5.13 -8.96
C PHE A 160 -7.11 5.90 -8.35
N GLY A 161 -6.27 5.24 -7.54
CA GLY A 161 -5.06 5.83 -6.99
C GLY A 161 -5.22 6.46 -5.61
N LYS A 162 -6.24 6.05 -4.84
CA LYS A 162 -6.51 6.49 -3.48
C LYS A 162 -5.28 6.42 -2.57
N THR A 163 -4.66 5.24 -2.47
CA THR A 163 -3.47 5.00 -1.65
C THR A 163 -2.26 5.80 -2.13
N THR A 164 -2.14 5.99 -3.45
CA THR A 164 -1.08 6.84 -4.05
C THR A 164 -1.23 8.30 -3.64
N LEU A 165 -2.46 8.84 -3.73
CA LEU A 165 -2.76 10.20 -3.30
C LEU A 165 -2.54 10.37 -1.80
N LEU A 166 -3.05 9.44 -0.99
CA LEU A 166 -2.90 9.49 0.46
C LEU A 166 -1.42 9.47 0.86
N ARG A 167 -0.62 8.61 0.25
CA ARG A 167 0.83 8.49 0.51
C ARG A 167 1.56 9.82 0.21
N ASP A 168 1.31 10.42 -0.93
CA ASP A 168 1.96 11.68 -1.30
C ASP A 168 1.50 12.86 -0.43
N LEU A 169 0.22 12.89 -0.01
CA LEU A 169 -0.27 13.85 0.98
C LEU A 169 0.43 13.68 2.33
N ILE A 170 0.57 12.47 2.83
CA ILE A 170 1.30 12.19 4.08
C ILE A 170 2.73 12.73 3.98
N ARG A 171 3.44 12.42 2.90
CA ARG A 171 4.80 12.90 2.66
C ARG A 171 4.88 14.42 2.68
N GLN A 172 4.01 15.09 1.91
CA GLN A 172 4.01 16.55 1.81
C GLN A 172 3.57 17.25 3.09
N LEU A 173 2.66 16.66 3.87
CA LEU A 173 2.32 17.16 5.21
C LEU A 173 3.48 17.01 6.18
N SER A 174 4.17 15.87 6.12
CA SER A 174 5.31 15.56 6.99
C SER A 174 6.52 16.45 6.71
N ASP A 175 6.88 16.62 5.44
CA ASP A 175 8.05 17.43 5.05
C ASP A 175 7.79 18.94 5.15
N GLY A 176 6.54 19.34 5.02
CA GLY A 176 6.12 20.71 4.78
C GLY A 176 6.06 21.03 3.29
N ASN A 177 5.35 22.08 2.96
CA ASN A 177 5.08 22.51 1.59
C ASN A 177 4.85 24.01 1.50
N ALA A 178 4.55 24.54 0.31
CA ALA A 178 4.33 25.97 0.10
C ALA A 178 3.15 26.57 0.90
N TYR A 179 2.28 25.74 1.47
CA TYR A 179 1.05 26.16 2.16
C TYR A 179 1.14 26.05 3.69
N GLY A 180 2.12 25.34 4.21
CA GLY A 180 2.32 25.20 5.65
C GLY A 180 3.59 24.44 6.03
N PRO A 181 4.00 24.57 7.32
CA PRO A 181 5.16 23.89 7.84
C PRO A 181 4.95 22.38 7.91
N GLY A 182 6.04 21.63 8.04
CA GLY A 182 5.99 20.16 8.25
C GLY A 182 5.34 19.79 9.58
N LEU A 183 4.48 18.79 9.54
CA LEU A 183 3.69 18.31 10.67
C LEU A 183 4.12 16.90 11.09
N ARG A 184 3.97 16.57 12.37
CA ARG A 184 4.12 15.18 12.83
C ARG A 184 2.87 14.40 12.39
N VAL A 185 3.08 13.40 11.54
CA VAL A 185 2.01 12.57 10.98
C VAL A 185 2.09 11.18 11.58
N GLY A 186 1.02 10.75 12.24
CA GLY A 186 0.86 9.36 12.67
C GLY A 186 0.07 8.58 11.62
N VAL A 187 0.66 7.52 11.10
CA VAL A 187 0.04 6.65 10.09
C VAL A 187 -0.27 5.29 10.69
N VAL A 188 -1.52 4.84 10.55
CA VAL A 188 -1.87 3.44 10.81
C VAL A 188 -2.05 2.75 9.46
N ASP A 189 -1.16 1.79 9.19
CA ASP A 189 -1.10 1.04 7.93
C ASP A 189 -1.49 -0.41 8.17
N GLU A 190 -2.78 -0.69 8.26
CA GLU A 190 -3.31 -2.01 8.62
C GLU A 190 -2.92 -3.10 7.62
N ARG A 191 -2.77 -2.74 6.34
CA ARG A 191 -2.48 -3.68 5.25
C ARG A 191 -1.07 -3.56 4.67
N SER A 192 -0.19 -2.78 5.30
CA SER A 192 1.15 -2.48 4.79
C SER A 192 1.15 -1.94 3.35
N GLU A 193 0.11 -1.16 2.98
CA GLU A 193 -0.03 -0.63 1.61
C GLU A 193 0.46 0.82 1.48
N LEU A 194 0.44 1.59 2.57
CA LEU A 194 0.94 2.97 2.59
C LEU A 194 2.46 3.01 2.68
N ALA A 195 2.98 2.47 3.74
CA ALA A 195 4.42 2.44 4.03
C ALA A 195 5.15 1.35 3.24
N GLY A 196 4.45 0.26 2.89
CA GLY A 196 5.08 -0.94 2.36
C GLY A 196 6.15 -1.44 3.31
N ALA A 197 5.87 -1.43 4.62
CA ALA A 197 6.88 -1.63 5.63
C ALA A 197 7.55 -3.00 5.52
N TYR A 198 8.87 -3.02 5.62
CA TYR A 198 9.67 -4.21 5.72
C TYR A 198 10.46 -4.18 7.03
N ARG A 199 10.21 -5.16 7.90
CA ARG A 199 10.82 -5.24 9.24
C ARG A 199 10.63 -3.95 10.05
N GLY A 200 9.41 -3.41 10.03
CA GLY A 200 9.04 -2.20 10.76
C GLY A 200 9.60 -0.90 10.17
N ARG A 201 10.24 -0.95 8.99
CA ARG A 201 10.78 0.24 8.32
C ARG A 201 9.98 0.55 7.07
N PRO A 202 9.42 1.77 6.93
CA PRO A 202 8.79 2.22 5.69
C PRO A 202 9.73 2.06 4.50
N GLN A 203 9.21 1.53 3.40
CA GLN A 203 9.95 1.43 2.14
C GLN A 203 9.53 2.52 1.15
N ASN A 204 8.33 3.07 1.33
CA ASN A 204 7.87 4.25 0.63
C ASN A 204 8.25 5.50 1.42
N ASP A 205 8.53 6.60 0.71
CA ASP A 205 8.80 7.90 1.30
C ASP A 205 7.48 8.52 1.83
N LEU A 206 7.35 8.57 3.15
CA LEU A 206 6.22 9.18 3.85
C LEU A 206 6.59 10.50 4.52
N GLY A 207 7.81 11.01 4.26
CA GLY A 207 8.32 12.24 4.84
C GLY A 207 8.98 12.06 6.21
N MET A 208 9.81 13.03 6.57
CA MET A 208 10.75 12.92 7.69
C MET A 208 10.13 12.98 9.09
N ARG A 209 8.85 13.40 9.21
CA ARG A 209 8.14 13.54 10.50
C ARG A 209 6.96 12.59 10.60
N THR A 210 7.03 11.44 9.91
CA THR A 210 5.97 10.44 9.91
C THR A 210 6.35 9.25 10.76
N ASP A 211 5.49 8.92 11.69
CA ASP A 211 5.55 7.70 12.50
C ASP A 211 4.53 6.69 11.96
N VAL A 212 4.97 5.48 11.69
CA VAL A 212 4.12 4.43 11.09
C VAL A 212 3.91 3.30 12.08
N LEU A 213 2.65 2.94 12.30
CA LEU A 213 2.25 1.71 12.97
C LEU A 213 1.70 0.75 11.93
N ASP A 214 2.53 -0.24 11.58
CA ASP A 214 2.30 -1.21 10.53
C ASP A 214 1.57 -2.45 11.03
N ALA A 215 0.77 -3.10 10.16
CA ALA A 215 0.02 -4.33 10.43
C ALA A 215 -0.85 -4.27 11.71
N CYS A 216 -1.42 -3.11 12.00
CA CYS A 216 -2.23 -2.88 13.20
C CYS A 216 -3.67 -2.48 12.81
N PRO A 217 -4.70 -3.04 13.48
CA PRO A 217 -6.08 -2.58 13.29
C PRO A 217 -6.21 -1.07 13.52
N LYS A 218 -6.91 -0.37 12.61
CA LYS A 218 -6.96 1.10 12.58
C LYS A 218 -7.36 1.74 13.90
N ALA A 219 -8.46 1.30 14.48
CA ALA A 219 -8.97 1.88 15.71
C ALA A 219 -7.97 1.75 16.87
N LEU A 220 -7.31 0.59 17.01
CA LEU A 220 -6.28 0.37 18.02
C LEU A 220 -5.05 1.22 17.73
N GLY A 221 -4.57 1.21 16.49
CA GLY A 221 -3.37 1.93 16.07
C GLY A 221 -3.48 3.44 16.27
N MET A 222 -4.63 4.05 15.95
CA MET A 222 -4.88 5.46 16.20
C MET A 222 -4.73 5.80 17.69
N LEU A 223 -5.31 4.99 18.58
CA LEU A 223 -5.22 5.23 20.03
C LEU A 223 -3.81 5.05 20.58
N LEU A 224 -3.05 4.10 20.03
CA LEU A 224 -1.65 3.90 20.40
C LEU A 224 -0.79 5.10 19.98
N LEU A 225 -0.90 5.56 18.73
CA LEU A 225 -0.17 6.72 18.22
C LEU A 225 -0.48 7.99 19.01
N LEU A 226 -1.75 8.24 19.35
CA LEU A 226 -2.16 9.39 20.16
C LEU A 226 -1.47 9.40 21.53
N ARG A 227 -1.31 8.25 22.15
CA ARG A 227 -0.71 8.12 23.51
C ARG A 227 0.81 8.22 23.49
N SER A 228 1.45 7.73 22.42
CA SER A 228 2.90 7.52 22.40
C SER A 228 3.67 8.51 21.54
N MET A 229 3.08 8.98 20.41
CA MET A 229 3.81 9.73 19.38
C MET A 229 3.39 11.20 19.25
N SER A 230 2.32 11.61 19.94
CA SER A 230 1.80 12.99 19.93
C SER A 230 1.67 13.57 18.50
N PRO A 231 0.97 12.90 17.58
CA PRO A 231 0.83 13.35 16.20
C PRO A 231 0.01 14.65 16.12
N GLN A 232 0.30 15.46 15.11
CA GLN A 232 -0.51 16.63 14.74
C GLN A 232 -1.55 16.27 13.67
N VAL A 233 -1.26 15.22 12.89
CA VAL A 233 -2.16 14.64 11.89
C VAL A 233 -2.22 13.13 12.11
N ILE A 234 -3.41 12.55 12.11
CA ILE A 234 -3.62 11.10 12.01
C ILE A 234 -4.06 10.79 10.58
N ALA A 235 -3.32 9.88 9.94
CA ALA A 235 -3.63 9.41 8.60
C ALA A 235 -3.97 7.91 8.62
N VAL A 236 -5.11 7.55 8.00
CA VAL A 236 -5.58 6.16 7.91
C VAL A 236 -6.15 5.87 6.54
N ASP A 237 -5.85 4.68 6.00
CA ASP A 237 -6.47 4.22 4.76
C ASP A 237 -7.72 3.38 5.07
N GLU A 238 -8.74 3.56 4.22
CA GLU A 238 -9.95 2.73 4.15
C GLU A 238 -10.77 2.59 5.45
N LEU A 239 -11.41 3.70 5.86
CA LEU A 239 -12.39 3.66 6.95
C LEU A 239 -13.54 2.72 6.61
N GLY A 240 -13.98 1.89 7.57
CA GLY A 240 -15.05 0.91 7.31
C GLY A 240 -15.85 0.49 8.53
N GLU A 241 -15.33 0.64 9.73
CA GLU A 241 -15.96 0.14 10.95
C GLU A 241 -16.34 1.27 11.91
N ASP A 242 -17.39 1.05 12.71
CA ASP A 242 -17.79 1.99 13.77
C ASP A 242 -16.67 2.26 14.78
N ALA A 243 -15.78 1.28 14.99
CA ALA A 243 -14.62 1.44 15.86
C ALA A 243 -13.65 2.50 15.32
N ASP A 244 -13.47 2.57 13.99
CA ASP A 244 -12.61 3.56 13.33
C ASP A 244 -13.17 4.97 13.55
N ILE A 245 -14.50 5.14 13.41
CA ILE A 245 -15.19 6.42 13.62
C ILE A 245 -14.99 6.89 15.06
N ARG A 246 -15.18 6.02 16.03
CA ARG A 246 -14.96 6.36 17.45
C ARG A 246 -13.51 6.76 17.76
N ALA A 247 -12.54 6.11 17.10
CA ALA A 247 -11.12 6.44 17.26
C ALA A 247 -10.79 7.79 16.61
N LEU A 248 -11.35 8.10 15.43
CA LEU A 248 -11.22 9.41 14.80
C LEU A 248 -11.79 10.54 15.66
N HIS A 249 -12.95 10.35 16.28
CA HIS A 249 -13.50 11.33 17.24
C HIS A 249 -12.54 11.61 18.39
N LYS A 250 -11.90 10.58 18.94
CA LYS A 250 -10.89 10.77 20.00
C LYS A 250 -9.68 11.53 19.49
N ALA A 251 -9.21 11.25 18.26
CA ALA A 251 -8.10 11.96 17.65
C ALA A 251 -8.43 13.45 17.46
N ALA A 252 -9.60 13.74 16.90
CA ALA A 252 -10.08 15.12 16.75
C ALA A 252 -10.22 15.85 18.11
N ALA A 253 -10.76 15.18 19.13
CA ALA A 253 -10.88 15.74 20.49
C ALA A 253 -9.51 16.02 21.15
N CYS A 254 -8.46 15.29 20.75
CA CYS A 254 -7.07 15.55 21.15
C CYS A 254 -6.41 16.67 20.35
N GLY A 255 -7.12 17.32 19.41
CA GLY A 255 -6.60 18.39 18.58
C GLY A 255 -5.82 17.95 17.33
N CYS A 256 -5.80 16.65 17.04
CA CYS A 256 -5.19 16.14 15.82
C CYS A 256 -6.04 16.47 14.59
N ARG A 257 -5.37 16.79 13.48
CA ARG A 257 -6.02 16.86 12.17
C ARG A 257 -6.21 15.43 11.62
N LEU A 258 -7.24 15.28 10.81
CA LEU A 258 -7.64 13.98 10.24
C LEU A 258 -7.37 13.96 8.75
N LEU A 259 -6.74 12.89 8.30
CA LEU A 259 -6.59 12.54 6.89
C LEU A 259 -7.00 11.09 6.71
N ALA A 260 -8.15 10.86 6.09
CA ALA A 260 -8.69 9.52 5.99
C ALA A 260 -9.20 9.23 4.58
N THR A 261 -9.30 7.94 4.25
CA THR A 261 -9.88 7.54 2.98
C THR A 261 -11.07 6.60 3.19
N ILE A 262 -11.94 6.54 2.19
CA ILE A 262 -13.09 5.63 2.16
C ILE A 262 -13.39 5.21 0.73
N HIS A 263 -13.90 4.00 0.56
CA HIS A 263 -14.42 3.55 -0.72
C HIS A 263 -15.77 4.19 -1.05
N GLY A 264 -15.88 4.71 -2.26
CA GLY A 264 -17.11 5.30 -2.79
C GLY A 264 -16.87 6.02 -4.10
N THR A 265 -17.92 6.40 -4.79
CA THR A 265 -17.88 7.16 -6.04
C THR A 265 -18.22 8.63 -5.84
N ASN A 266 -18.84 8.96 -4.71
CA ASN A 266 -19.32 10.29 -4.39
C ASN A 266 -19.54 10.44 -2.87
N GLU A 267 -19.92 11.65 -2.46
CA GLU A 267 -20.20 11.98 -1.06
C GLU A 267 -21.34 11.16 -0.46
N LYS A 268 -22.38 10.83 -1.26
CA LYS A 268 -23.53 10.03 -0.78
C LYS A 268 -23.09 8.59 -0.42
N ASP A 269 -22.17 8.02 -1.16
CA ASP A 269 -21.63 6.69 -0.86
C ASP A 269 -20.81 6.72 0.45
N ALA A 270 -20.01 7.77 0.67
CA ALA A 270 -19.30 7.97 1.92
C ALA A 270 -20.28 8.15 3.10
N ALA A 271 -21.34 8.95 2.89
CA ALA A 271 -22.38 9.19 3.89
C ALA A 271 -23.17 7.94 4.28
N ARG A 272 -23.39 7.01 3.36
CA ARG A 272 -24.03 5.71 3.67
C ARG A 272 -23.19 4.84 4.60
N ARG A 273 -21.85 4.99 4.54
CA ARG A 273 -20.91 4.17 5.33
C ARG A 273 -20.57 4.80 6.67
N LEU A 274 -20.31 6.11 6.69
CA LEU A 274 -19.90 6.83 7.89
C LEU A 274 -21.05 7.52 8.62
N GLY A 275 -22.19 7.74 7.95
CA GLY A 275 -23.24 8.66 8.38
C GLY A 275 -22.93 10.09 7.92
N ILE A 276 -23.96 10.76 7.39
CA ILE A 276 -23.80 12.13 6.85
C ILE A 276 -23.37 13.13 7.93
N HIS A 277 -23.94 13.05 9.12
CA HIS A 277 -23.60 13.91 10.24
C HIS A 277 -22.15 13.74 10.69
N GLU A 278 -21.62 12.52 10.65
CA GLU A 278 -20.24 12.24 11.02
C GLU A 278 -19.24 12.85 10.04
N ILE A 279 -19.55 12.83 8.75
CA ILE A 279 -18.70 13.45 7.72
C ILE A 279 -18.60 14.96 7.97
N TYR A 280 -19.73 15.67 8.08
CA TYR A 280 -19.75 17.12 8.27
C TYR A 280 -19.17 17.55 9.64
N ARG A 281 -19.28 16.69 10.65
CA ARG A 281 -18.73 16.97 11.99
C ARG A 281 -17.22 16.83 12.08
N MET A 282 -16.65 15.88 11.34
CA MET A 282 -15.23 15.51 11.46
C MET A 282 -14.34 16.10 10.38
N PHE A 283 -14.88 16.35 9.19
CA PHE A 283 -14.08 16.73 8.03
C PHE A 283 -14.48 18.12 7.50
N ASP A 284 -13.46 18.89 7.13
CA ASP A 284 -13.61 20.23 6.54
C ASP A 284 -13.58 20.15 5.00
N ARG A 285 -12.97 19.10 4.47
CA ARG A 285 -12.76 18.87 3.03
C ARG A 285 -13.12 17.44 2.64
N ILE A 286 -13.75 17.31 1.49
CA ILE A 286 -13.94 16.03 0.82
C ILE A 286 -13.27 16.08 -0.55
N VAL A 287 -12.43 15.10 -0.83
CA VAL A 287 -11.75 14.91 -2.13
C VAL A 287 -12.32 13.68 -2.81
N ILE A 288 -12.90 13.83 -3.98
CA ILE A 288 -13.51 12.74 -4.75
C ILE A 288 -12.63 12.44 -5.95
N LEU A 289 -12.09 11.22 -6.04
CA LEU A 289 -11.37 10.76 -7.21
C LEU A 289 -12.36 10.27 -8.27
N LYS A 290 -12.28 10.86 -9.47
CA LYS A 290 -13.12 10.51 -10.64
C LYS A 290 -12.37 9.69 -11.69
N GLY A 291 -11.07 9.47 -11.49
CA GLY A 291 -10.16 8.76 -12.36
C GLY A 291 -8.71 8.97 -11.93
N ARG A 292 -7.76 8.32 -12.60
CA ARG A 292 -6.33 8.55 -12.30
C ARG A 292 -5.95 10.00 -12.61
N GLY A 293 -5.59 10.76 -11.55
CA GLY A 293 -5.22 12.18 -11.66
C GLY A 293 -6.40 13.14 -11.87
N LEU A 294 -7.64 12.64 -11.90
CA LEU A 294 -8.86 13.46 -11.93
C LEU A 294 -9.47 13.46 -10.54
N MET A 295 -9.50 14.63 -9.90
CA MET A 295 -10.01 14.79 -8.55
C MET A 295 -10.78 16.10 -8.41
N GLU A 296 -11.78 16.09 -7.54
CA GLU A 296 -12.59 17.25 -7.16
C GLU A 296 -12.50 17.41 -5.66
N CYS A 297 -12.24 18.64 -5.19
CA CYS A 297 -12.29 18.98 -3.78
C CYS A 297 -13.51 19.85 -3.50
N ARG A 298 -14.22 19.54 -2.43
CA ARG A 298 -15.32 20.36 -1.91
C ARG A 298 -15.05 20.77 -0.47
N CYS A 299 -15.45 21.99 -0.12
CA CYS A 299 -15.54 22.41 1.25
C CYS A 299 -16.81 21.83 1.86
N LEU A 300 -16.69 21.23 3.02
CA LEU A 300 -17.82 20.83 3.84
C LEU A 300 -18.02 21.95 4.86
N GLU A 301 -18.89 22.92 4.55
CA GLU A 301 -19.33 23.90 5.54
C GLU A 301 -20.45 23.23 6.33
N GLY A 302 -20.25 23.05 7.63
CA GLY A 302 -21.34 22.67 8.52
C GLY A 302 -22.35 23.82 8.60
N ASP A 303 -23.61 23.51 8.38
CA ASP A 303 -24.73 24.40 8.70
C ASP A 303 -24.74 24.73 10.20
#